data_a67339a4c7c0e0891d4173bf14c1f7a3
#
_entry.id   a67339a4c7c0e0891d4173bf14c1f7a3
#
_cell.length_a   1.000
_cell.length_b   1.000
_cell.length_c   1.000
_cell.angle_alpha   90.00
_cell.angle_beta   90.00
_cell.angle_gamma   90.00
#
_symmetry.space_group_name_H-M   'P 1'
#
loop_
_entity.id
_entity.type
_entity.pdbx_description
1 polymer ?
#
loop_
_entity_poly.entity_id
_entity_poly.type
_entity_poly.pdbx_seq_one_letter_code
_entity_poly.pdbx_strand_id
1 'polypeptide(L)'
;MARKSRGPKAPAVIRFLIALGVLALFVYAYLSPGLLSNGILALLVKGQFSAALYGAGLAGIVLVLLALTLIFGRLYCSVLCPLGTVQELFWRVGGLLLRKKGKQERGVARRGYAAPSKARYAVPLLVAAGVIFSFTPLMVIVDPISTFGRGMGALRSLFSQGGGTTVFTLACALAVPLILIVIVALLRGRAFCAWCPVGVTLGLFSSAAPLGMKVSATCASCGLCEVKCPAGCIDSKAKRIDSERCVLCFSCTAVCPTGSAAYGVRGWATVSGEARRVFLKKAGKASLVCGAAYLLGPSLKLFSRPSNVALASLSEGETLPILPPGAKNLIHYTGRCIACHACVASCPANIITAKDGVHPHLDYSGDATAACQFNCIECSSVCPTKAITRLSVEEKRRTRIALSTLYFERCVVKTRHESCGACAEVCPTGALTMVAYSEPGIPFLTMPIYDERYCIGCGACLASCPAEPRAFTLAAVKEQSLTVGSRPLEEAGDELRVENTGDFPF
;
A
#
# COMPACT_ATOMS: atom_id res chain seq x y z
N MET A 1 31.85 -41.22 14.69
CA MET A 1 31.89 -40.14 15.69
C MET A 1 31.67 -38.79 15.03
N ALA A 2 30.47 -38.27 15.01
CA ALA A 2 30.13 -37.02 14.37
C ALA A 2 30.38 -35.87 15.33
N ARG A 3 31.52 -35.21 15.19
CA ARG A 3 31.90 -34.02 15.94
C ARG A 3 30.92 -32.85 15.59
N LYS A 4 30.11 -32.50 16.54
CA LYS A 4 29.03 -31.49 16.49
C LYS A 4 29.62 -30.09 16.46
N SER A 5 30.41 -29.71 15.47
CA SER A 5 30.78 -28.31 15.26
C SER A 5 29.67 -27.60 14.47
N ARG A 6 28.71 -27.10 15.19
CA ARG A 6 27.70 -26.23 14.58
C ARG A 6 28.32 -24.84 14.38
N GLY A 7 28.35 -24.36 13.13
CA GLY A 7 28.76 -22.98 12.84
C GLY A 7 27.94 -21.96 13.64
N PRO A 8 28.37 -20.71 13.71
CA PRO A 8 27.74 -19.67 14.55
C PRO A 8 26.26 -19.48 14.15
N LYS A 9 25.37 -19.77 15.09
CA LYS A 9 23.92 -19.60 14.91
C LYS A 9 23.49 -18.14 15.11
N ALA A 10 24.28 -17.38 15.86
CA ALA A 10 23.96 -16.01 16.27
C ALA A 10 23.56 -15.09 15.11
N PRO A 11 24.28 -15.00 13.97
CA PRO A 11 23.91 -14.07 12.90
C PRO A 11 22.55 -14.37 12.29
N ALA A 12 22.19 -15.66 12.14
CA ALA A 12 20.89 -16.06 11.60
C ALA A 12 19.74 -15.74 12.56
N VAL A 13 19.98 -15.87 13.87
CA VAL A 13 18.97 -15.57 14.90
C VAL A 13 18.79 -14.08 15.04
N ILE A 14 19.88 -13.31 15.21
CA ILE A 14 19.84 -11.84 15.36
C ILE A 14 19.13 -11.21 14.17
N ARG A 15 19.54 -11.56 12.95
CA ARG A 15 18.88 -11.06 11.72
C ARG A 15 17.39 -11.39 11.72
N PHE A 16 17.00 -12.61 12.09
CA PHE A 16 15.60 -13.03 12.09
C PHE A 16 14.78 -12.27 13.15
N LEU A 17 15.33 -12.02 14.32
CA LEU A 17 14.68 -11.21 15.36
C LEU A 17 14.47 -9.76 14.91
N ILE A 18 15.48 -9.16 14.26
CA ILE A 18 15.35 -7.82 13.69
C ILE A 18 14.24 -7.81 12.63
N ALA A 19 14.22 -8.79 11.71
CA ALA A 19 13.20 -8.89 10.68
C ALA A 19 11.79 -9.09 11.26
N LEU A 20 11.65 -9.88 12.34
CA LEU A 20 10.38 -10.00 13.06
C LEU A 20 9.96 -8.70 13.74
N GLY A 21 10.89 -7.96 14.32
CA GLY A 21 10.60 -6.63 14.90
C GLY A 21 10.09 -5.66 13.84
N VAL A 22 10.73 -5.62 12.65
CA VAL A 22 10.27 -4.81 11.52
C VAL A 22 8.87 -5.26 11.05
N LEU A 23 8.65 -6.57 10.93
CA LEU A 23 7.32 -7.10 10.56
C LEU A 23 6.25 -6.73 11.60
N ALA A 24 6.56 -6.88 12.89
CA ALA A 24 5.65 -6.51 13.97
C ALA A 24 5.29 -5.02 13.92
N LEU A 25 6.28 -4.16 13.62
CA LEU A 25 6.06 -2.73 13.45
C LEU A 25 5.13 -2.42 12.25
N PHE A 26 5.29 -3.13 11.12
CA PHE A 26 4.36 -3.02 9.98
C PHE A 26 2.94 -3.45 10.37
N VAL A 27 2.80 -4.63 10.97
CA VAL A 27 1.49 -5.16 11.39
C VAL A 27 0.82 -4.19 12.36
N TYR A 28 1.57 -3.71 13.36
CA TYR A 28 1.06 -2.74 14.32
C TYR A 28 0.63 -1.43 13.67
N ALA A 29 1.44 -0.88 12.77
CA ALA A 29 1.14 0.36 12.06
C ALA A 29 -0.12 0.25 11.16
N TYR A 30 -0.39 -0.94 10.60
CA TYR A 30 -1.59 -1.17 9.80
C TYR A 30 -2.84 -1.44 10.64
N LEU A 31 -2.71 -2.02 11.82
CA LEU A 31 -3.85 -2.40 12.66
C LEU A 31 -4.24 -1.30 13.66
N SER A 32 -3.30 -0.43 14.07
CA SER A 32 -3.52 0.58 15.13
C SER A 32 -3.32 2.00 14.59
N PRO A 33 -4.34 2.62 13.97
CA PRO A 33 -4.19 3.92 13.29
C PRO A 33 -4.14 5.09 14.25
N GLY A 34 -3.85 5.13 15.39
CA GLY A 34 -3.91 6.30 16.27
C GLY A 34 -2.70 6.54 17.17
N LEU A 35 -1.92 5.51 17.48
CA LEU A 35 -0.87 5.61 18.50
C LEU A 35 0.55 5.73 17.95
N LEU A 36 0.83 5.09 16.84
CA LEU A 36 2.05 5.36 16.10
C LEU A 36 1.70 6.44 15.10
N SER A 37 2.11 7.65 15.39
CA SER A 37 1.89 8.79 14.51
C SER A 37 2.04 8.33 13.05
N ASN A 38 1.16 8.75 12.20
CA ASN A 38 1.15 8.48 10.75
C ASN A 38 2.54 8.68 10.11
N GLY A 39 3.46 9.39 10.77
CA GLY A 39 4.87 9.49 10.41
C GLY A 39 5.60 8.15 10.34
N ILE A 40 5.37 7.19 11.24
CA ILE A 40 6.04 5.88 11.23
C ILE A 40 5.52 5.03 10.08
N LEU A 41 4.20 4.96 9.89
CA LEU A 41 3.62 4.24 8.76
C LEU A 41 4.09 4.83 7.42
N ALA A 42 4.10 6.15 7.32
CA ALA A 42 4.61 6.85 6.15
C ALA A 42 6.08 6.50 5.87
N LEU A 43 6.94 6.49 6.90
CA LEU A 43 8.34 6.13 6.78
C LEU A 43 8.53 4.68 6.34
N LEU A 44 7.80 3.74 6.96
CA LEU A 44 7.87 2.32 6.64
C LEU A 44 7.42 2.05 5.20
N VAL A 45 6.30 2.63 4.76
CA VAL A 45 5.74 2.41 3.42
C VAL A 45 6.56 3.13 2.35
N LYS A 46 6.95 4.40 2.57
CA LYS A 46 7.80 5.17 1.65
C LYS A 46 9.21 4.61 1.54
N GLY A 47 9.71 3.98 2.59
CA GLY A 47 11.00 3.29 2.63
C GLY A 47 11.03 1.97 1.85
N GLN A 48 9.89 1.48 1.33
CA GLN A 48 9.87 0.30 0.48
C GLN A 48 10.36 0.63 -0.93
N PHE A 49 11.13 -0.29 -1.52
CA PHE A 49 11.77 -0.08 -2.83
C PHE A 49 10.78 0.28 -3.93
N SER A 50 9.68 -0.44 -4.04
CA SER A 50 8.64 -0.19 -5.04
C SER A 50 7.96 1.16 -4.84
N ALA A 51 7.59 1.48 -3.60
CA ALA A 51 6.97 2.75 -3.25
C ALA A 51 7.90 3.94 -3.56
N ALA A 52 9.19 3.81 -3.23
CA ALA A 52 10.19 4.83 -3.51
C ALA A 52 10.45 5.02 -5.02
N LEU A 53 10.33 3.96 -5.82
CA LEU A 53 10.48 4.03 -7.28
C LEU A 53 9.38 4.88 -7.94
N TYR A 54 8.14 4.81 -7.42
CA TYR A 54 7.01 5.61 -7.93
C TYR A 54 6.97 7.04 -7.38
N GLY A 55 7.50 7.27 -6.19
CA GLY A 55 7.49 8.56 -5.53
C GLY A 55 8.50 9.54 -6.12
N ALA A 56 8.05 10.47 -6.96
CA ALA A 56 8.91 11.57 -7.41
C ALA A 56 9.46 12.34 -6.20
N GLY A 57 10.74 12.26 -5.94
CA GLY A 57 11.44 12.84 -4.77
C GLY A 57 12.02 11.80 -3.80
N LEU A 58 11.72 10.52 -3.95
CA LEU A 58 12.30 9.44 -3.16
C LEU A 58 13.43 8.69 -3.89
N ALA A 59 13.90 9.22 -5.02
CA ALA A 59 15.03 8.66 -5.78
C ALA A 59 16.26 8.40 -4.88
N GLY A 60 16.51 9.27 -3.91
CA GLY A 60 17.58 9.08 -2.92
C GLY A 60 17.47 7.78 -2.14
N ILE A 61 16.25 7.39 -1.71
CA ILE A 61 16.03 6.13 -1.01
C ILE A 61 16.33 4.93 -1.92
N VAL A 62 15.89 4.98 -3.17
CA VAL A 62 16.19 3.93 -4.16
C VAL A 62 17.70 3.81 -4.37
N LEU A 63 18.39 4.92 -4.53
CA LEU A 63 19.86 4.95 -4.70
C LEU A 63 20.58 4.37 -3.48
N VAL A 64 20.15 4.73 -2.26
CA VAL A 64 20.72 4.18 -1.02
C VAL A 64 20.47 2.67 -0.94
N LEU A 65 19.26 2.19 -1.23
CA LEU A 65 18.93 0.76 -1.22
C LEU A 65 19.72 -0.02 -2.29
N LEU A 66 19.92 0.56 -3.47
CA LEU A 66 20.75 -0.02 -4.52
C LEU A 66 22.22 -0.06 -4.11
N ALA A 67 22.76 1.02 -3.53
CA ALA A 67 24.13 1.09 -3.04
C ALA A 67 24.37 0.07 -1.92
N LEU A 68 23.46 -0.02 -0.94
CA LEU A 68 23.53 -1.05 0.10
C LEU A 68 23.48 -2.46 -0.49
N THR A 69 22.64 -2.68 -1.50
CA THR A 69 22.55 -3.99 -2.18
C THR A 69 23.81 -4.30 -2.97
N LEU A 70 24.41 -3.28 -3.61
CA LEU A 70 25.66 -3.43 -4.37
C LEU A 70 26.85 -3.76 -3.46
N ILE A 71 26.84 -3.30 -2.20
CA ILE A 71 27.93 -3.55 -1.24
C ILE A 71 27.68 -4.87 -0.47
N PHE A 72 26.53 -5.00 0.16
CA PHE A 72 26.21 -6.06 1.12
C PHE A 72 25.39 -7.21 0.53
N GLY A 73 24.83 -7.07 -0.67
CA GLY A 73 23.87 -8.00 -1.24
C GLY A 73 22.42 -7.69 -0.82
N ARG A 74 21.51 -8.62 -1.05
CA ARG A 74 20.05 -8.45 -0.90
C ARG A 74 19.57 -8.37 0.56
N LEU A 75 20.17 -7.46 1.35
CA LEU A 75 19.82 -7.26 2.76
C LEU A 75 18.38 -6.75 2.94
N TYR A 76 17.93 -5.89 2.03
CA TYR A 76 16.55 -5.37 2.00
C TYR A 76 15.50 -6.50 2.06
N CYS A 77 15.63 -7.51 1.19
CA CYS A 77 14.70 -8.65 1.13
C CYS A 77 14.76 -9.53 2.39
N SER A 78 15.83 -9.41 3.15
CA SER A 78 16.09 -10.22 4.35
C SER A 78 15.51 -9.60 5.63
N VAL A 79 15.47 -8.27 5.71
CA VAL A 79 15.18 -7.53 6.94
C VAL A 79 14.01 -6.58 6.79
N LEU A 80 13.99 -5.78 5.70
CA LEU A 80 13.03 -4.67 5.54
C LEU A 80 11.74 -5.08 4.82
N CYS A 81 11.77 -6.09 3.94
CA CYS A 81 10.59 -6.50 3.19
C CYS A 81 9.64 -7.33 4.07
N PRO A 82 8.42 -6.84 4.40
CA PRO A 82 7.49 -7.56 5.27
C PRO A 82 7.07 -8.90 4.68
N LEU A 83 6.79 -8.95 3.38
CA LEU A 83 6.38 -10.18 2.69
C LEU A 83 7.51 -11.23 2.67
N GLY A 84 8.78 -10.80 2.57
CA GLY A 84 9.92 -11.69 2.67
C GLY A 84 10.04 -12.33 4.06
N THR A 85 9.78 -11.57 5.11
CA THR A 85 9.79 -12.05 6.50
C THR A 85 8.62 -12.98 6.78
N VAL A 86 7.42 -12.67 6.28
CA VAL A 86 6.24 -13.56 6.34
C VAL A 86 6.55 -14.92 5.72
N GLN A 87 7.11 -14.96 4.51
CA GLN A 87 7.47 -16.22 3.86
C GLN A 87 8.48 -17.03 4.68
N GLU A 88 9.49 -16.37 5.28
CA GLU A 88 10.46 -17.07 6.12
C GLU A 88 9.84 -17.62 7.41
N LEU A 89 8.95 -16.86 8.04
CA LEU A 89 8.23 -17.28 9.24
C LEU A 89 7.43 -18.56 8.96
N PHE A 90 6.59 -18.53 7.92
CA PHE A 90 5.77 -19.68 7.56
C PHE A 90 6.60 -20.88 7.07
N TRP A 91 7.71 -20.65 6.37
CA TRP A 91 8.67 -21.72 6.05
C TRP A 91 9.22 -22.42 7.30
N ARG A 92 9.57 -21.65 8.33
CA ARG A 92 10.06 -22.21 9.61
C ARG A 92 8.96 -22.98 10.34
N VAL A 93 7.75 -22.41 10.41
CA VAL A 93 6.56 -23.06 11.00
C VAL A 93 6.22 -24.34 10.25
N GLY A 94 6.16 -24.33 8.92
CA GLY A 94 5.95 -25.52 8.10
C GLY A 94 6.97 -26.63 8.37
N GLY A 95 8.24 -26.24 8.55
CA GLY A 95 9.29 -27.17 8.94
C GLY A 95 9.09 -27.82 10.30
N LEU A 96 8.48 -27.11 11.26
CA LEU A 96 8.16 -27.64 12.60
C LEU A 96 6.94 -28.57 12.55
N LEU A 97 5.87 -28.16 11.87
CA LEU A 97 4.63 -28.93 11.74
C LEU A 97 4.83 -30.28 11.03
N LEU A 98 5.57 -30.25 9.92
CA LEU A 98 5.86 -31.46 9.11
C LEU A 98 6.80 -32.42 9.84
N ARG A 99 7.69 -31.91 10.69
CA ARG A 99 8.56 -32.72 11.52
C ARG A 99 7.80 -33.60 12.52
N LYS A 100 6.72 -33.07 13.13
CA LYS A 100 5.90 -33.82 14.10
C LYS A 100 5.15 -35.01 13.49
N LYS A 101 4.90 -35.04 12.18
CA LYS A 101 4.16 -36.12 11.50
C LYS A 101 5.01 -37.28 10.98
N GLY A 102 6.28 -37.39 11.37
CA GLY A 102 7.16 -38.52 10.95
C GLY A 102 7.42 -38.63 9.44
N LYS A 103 6.84 -37.76 8.61
CA LYS A 103 6.99 -37.76 7.14
C LYS A 103 8.21 -36.95 6.67
N GLN A 104 9.26 -36.87 7.47
CA GLN A 104 10.35 -35.92 7.32
C GLN A 104 11.30 -36.15 6.15
N GLU A 105 11.30 -37.29 5.52
CA GLU A 105 12.38 -37.56 4.54
C GLU A 105 11.94 -37.76 3.09
N ARG A 106 10.66 -37.99 2.79
CA ARG A 106 10.23 -38.32 1.43
C ARG A 106 9.07 -37.50 0.83
N GLY A 107 8.38 -36.66 1.56
CA GLY A 107 7.08 -36.10 1.11
C GLY A 107 7.05 -34.60 0.74
N VAL A 108 7.87 -33.79 1.35
CA VAL A 108 8.08 -32.40 0.92
C VAL A 108 9.48 -32.37 0.31
N ALA A 109 9.54 -32.49 -0.99
CA ALA A 109 10.78 -32.31 -1.74
C ALA A 109 11.31 -30.89 -1.42
N ARG A 110 12.11 -30.78 -0.35
CA ARG A 110 13.02 -29.67 -0.14
C ARG A 110 13.98 -29.74 -1.32
N ARG A 111 13.57 -29.06 -2.40
CA ARG A 111 14.28 -29.10 -3.66
C ARG A 111 15.68 -28.61 -3.39
N GLY A 112 16.66 -29.43 -3.76
CA GLY A 112 18.03 -29.03 -3.93
C GLY A 112 18.12 -27.79 -4.84
N TYR A 113 19.31 -27.42 -5.22
CA TYR A 113 19.54 -26.32 -6.15
C TYR A 113 18.68 -26.50 -7.42
N ALA A 114 17.88 -25.51 -7.71
CA ALA A 114 17.16 -25.41 -8.98
C ALA A 114 17.83 -24.33 -9.83
N ALA A 115 18.22 -24.66 -11.05
CA ALA A 115 18.79 -23.67 -11.97
C ALA A 115 17.80 -22.50 -12.16
N PRO A 116 18.27 -21.25 -12.15
CA PRO A 116 17.41 -20.08 -12.30
C PRO A 116 16.78 -20.03 -13.68
N SER A 117 15.45 -19.99 -13.76
CA SER A 117 14.74 -19.75 -15.02
C SER A 117 15.05 -18.36 -15.55
N LYS A 118 15.37 -18.24 -16.84
CA LYS A 118 15.53 -16.95 -17.52
C LYS A 118 14.22 -16.16 -17.57
N ALA A 119 13.08 -16.85 -17.54
CA ALA A 119 11.75 -16.23 -17.55
C ALA A 119 11.49 -15.26 -16.37
N ARG A 120 12.20 -15.42 -15.24
CA ARG A 120 12.09 -14.51 -14.09
C ARG A 120 12.42 -13.05 -14.43
N TYR A 121 13.26 -12.80 -15.45
CA TYR A 121 13.60 -11.45 -15.87
C TYR A 121 12.49 -10.78 -16.68
N ALA A 122 11.53 -11.53 -17.19
CA ALA A 122 10.35 -10.96 -17.85
C ALA A 122 9.47 -10.19 -16.86
N VAL A 123 9.42 -10.62 -15.59
CA VAL A 123 8.55 -9.97 -14.59
C VAL A 123 8.95 -8.51 -14.34
N PRO A 124 10.20 -8.15 -13.99
CA PRO A 124 10.58 -6.75 -13.83
C PRO A 124 10.48 -5.95 -15.14
N LEU A 125 10.68 -6.57 -16.31
CA LEU A 125 10.50 -5.90 -17.60
C LEU A 125 9.02 -5.56 -17.85
N LEU A 126 8.11 -6.50 -17.61
CA LEU A 126 6.67 -6.26 -17.71
C LEU A 126 6.19 -5.20 -16.73
N VAL A 127 6.75 -5.22 -15.51
CA VAL A 127 6.47 -4.21 -14.50
C VAL A 127 6.99 -2.83 -14.96
N ALA A 128 8.20 -2.75 -15.47
CA ALA A 128 8.76 -1.49 -16.00
C ALA A 128 7.92 -0.97 -17.19
N ALA A 129 7.49 -1.83 -18.09
CA ALA A 129 6.57 -1.49 -19.15
C ALA A 129 5.23 -0.97 -18.58
N GLY A 130 4.65 -1.66 -17.60
CA GLY A 130 3.43 -1.22 -16.92
C GLY A 130 3.55 0.18 -16.30
N VAL A 131 4.72 0.49 -15.69
CA VAL A 131 5.01 1.85 -15.17
C VAL A 131 5.03 2.89 -16.29
N ILE A 132 5.68 2.58 -17.42
CA ILE A 132 5.80 3.50 -18.57
C ILE A 132 4.43 3.77 -19.16
N PHE A 133 3.63 2.72 -19.38
CA PHE A 133 2.30 2.80 -19.97
C PHE A 133 1.18 3.11 -18.95
N SER A 134 1.54 3.45 -17.68
CA SER A 134 0.58 3.72 -16.60
C SER A 134 -0.42 2.57 -16.35
N PHE A 135 -0.03 1.33 -16.66
CA PHE A 135 -0.84 0.13 -16.44
C PHE A 135 -0.55 -0.42 -15.03
N THR A 136 -1.27 0.11 -14.04
CA THR A 136 -1.09 -0.19 -12.62
C THR A 136 -1.55 -1.59 -12.15
N PRO A 137 -2.55 -2.28 -12.79
CA PRO A 137 -3.06 -3.55 -12.29
C PRO A 137 -1.99 -4.63 -12.09
N LEU A 138 -1.00 -4.69 -12.98
CA LEU A 138 0.11 -5.64 -12.86
C LEU A 138 0.93 -5.41 -11.58
N MET A 139 1.17 -4.14 -11.23
CA MET A 139 1.89 -3.76 -10.01
C MET A 139 1.13 -4.16 -8.76
N VAL A 140 -0.17 -3.93 -8.75
CA VAL A 140 -1.04 -4.27 -7.62
C VAL A 140 -0.94 -5.76 -7.27
N ILE A 141 -0.80 -6.63 -8.29
CA ILE A 141 -0.75 -8.09 -8.09
C ILE A 141 0.63 -8.56 -7.65
N VAL A 142 1.70 -8.00 -8.22
CA VAL A 142 3.07 -8.55 -8.10
C VAL A 142 3.92 -7.81 -7.07
N ASP A 143 3.53 -6.59 -6.68
CA ASP A 143 4.28 -5.80 -5.71
C ASP A 143 4.14 -6.34 -4.28
N PRO A 144 5.26 -6.55 -3.56
CA PRO A 144 5.23 -7.12 -2.21
C PRO A 144 4.54 -6.24 -1.17
N ILE A 145 4.66 -4.90 -1.28
CA ILE A 145 4.01 -4.00 -0.32
C ILE A 145 2.50 -3.89 -0.57
N SER A 146 2.08 -3.90 -1.84
CA SER A 146 0.67 -3.89 -2.21
C SER A 146 -0.03 -5.17 -1.74
N THR A 147 0.59 -6.32 -1.95
CA THR A 147 0.04 -7.62 -1.49
C THR A 147 -0.04 -7.69 0.03
N PHE A 148 0.99 -7.24 0.74
CA PHE A 148 0.99 -7.20 2.20
C PHE A 148 -0.06 -6.22 2.73
N GLY A 149 -0.10 -4.99 2.19
CA GLY A 149 -1.03 -3.94 2.62
C GLY A 149 -2.49 -4.29 2.41
N ARG A 150 -2.84 -4.93 1.27
CA ARG A 150 -4.20 -5.45 1.03
C ARG A 150 -4.58 -6.52 2.04
N GLY A 151 -3.66 -7.45 2.34
CA GLY A 151 -3.91 -8.46 3.37
C GLY A 151 -4.15 -7.85 4.75
N MET A 152 -3.40 -6.81 5.12
CA MET A 152 -3.59 -6.09 6.38
C MET A 152 -4.87 -5.25 6.38
N GLY A 153 -5.20 -4.60 5.26
CA GLY A 153 -6.46 -3.88 5.10
C GLY A 153 -7.68 -4.80 5.22
N ALA A 154 -7.62 -5.98 4.60
CA ALA A 154 -8.64 -7.00 4.73
C ALA A 154 -8.80 -7.48 6.19
N LEU A 155 -7.70 -7.73 6.87
CA LEU A 155 -7.71 -8.13 8.28
C LEU A 155 -8.34 -7.04 9.15
N ARG A 156 -7.98 -5.77 8.93
CA ARG A 156 -8.54 -4.64 9.66
C ARG A 156 -10.05 -4.49 9.43
N SER A 157 -10.53 -4.62 8.19
CA SER A 157 -11.96 -4.48 7.87
C SER A 157 -12.82 -5.54 8.59
N LEU A 158 -12.28 -6.75 8.80
CA LEU A 158 -12.95 -7.80 9.57
C LEU A 158 -13.12 -7.42 11.04
N PHE A 159 -12.17 -6.67 11.62
CA PHE A 159 -12.25 -6.25 13.03
C PHE A 159 -13.05 -4.96 13.25
N SER A 160 -13.10 -4.05 12.27
CA SER A 160 -13.69 -2.72 12.44
C SER A 160 -15.14 -2.59 12.00
N GLN A 161 -15.61 -3.43 11.09
CA GLN A 161 -16.93 -3.26 10.44
C GLN A 161 -17.97 -4.34 10.79
N GLY A 162 -17.76 -5.11 11.86
CA GLY A 162 -18.73 -6.12 12.33
C GLY A 162 -19.24 -7.04 11.21
N GLY A 163 -18.59 -8.12 11.01
CA GLY A 163 -18.75 -9.30 10.15
C GLY A 163 -19.97 -9.52 9.24
N GLY A 164 -20.43 -8.53 8.48
CA GLY A 164 -21.41 -8.77 7.42
C GLY A 164 -20.85 -9.68 6.32
N THR A 165 -21.69 -10.52 5.70
CA THR A 165 -21.27 -11.48 4.66
C THR A 165 -20.52 -10.83 3.49
N THR A 166 -20.91 -9.62 3.07
CA THR A 166 -20.23 -8.84 2.03
C THR A 166 -18.83 -8.40 2.44
N VAL A 167 -18.64 -7.95 3.68
CA VAL A 167 -17.32 -7.57 4.22
C VAL A 167 -16.41 -8.78 4.31
N PHE A 168 -16.93 -9.93 4.71
CA PHE A 168 -16.17 -11.18 4.79
C PHE A 168 -15.69 -11.65 3.41
N THR A 169 -16.57 -11.68 2.40
CA THR A 169 -16.22 -12.11 1.03
C THR A 169 -15.17 -11.19 0.41
N LEU A 170 -15.30 -9.88 0.59
CA LEU A 170 -14.34 -8.90 0.10
C LEU A 170 -12.98 -9.02 0.81
N ALA A 171 -12.98 -9.18 2.13
CA ALA A 171 -11.77 -9.40 2.90
C ALA A 171 -11.04 -10.68 2.44
N CYS A 172 -11.77 -11.76 2.18
CA CYS A 172 -11.21 -12.97 1.60
C CYS A 172 -10.59 -12.72 0.22
N ALA A 173 -11.26 -12.01 -0.68
CA ALA A 173 -10.75 -11.71 -2.01
C ALA A 173 -9.46 -10.86 -1.95
N LEU A 174 -9.39 -9.86 -1.10
CA LEU A 174 -8.19 -9.03 -0.90
C LEU A 174 -7.04 -9.82 -0.26
N ALA A 175 -7.34 -10.78 0.60
CA ALA A 175 -6.35 -11.62 1.28
C ALA A 175 -5.83 -12.79 0.42
N VAL A 176 -6.56 -13.23 -0.62
CA VAL A 176 -6.21 -14.39 -1.45
C VAL A 176 -4.76 -14.39 -1.93
N PRO A 177 -4.20 -13.31 -2.51
CA PRO A 177 -2.81 -13.33 -2.95
C PRO A 177 -1.82 -13.56 -1.80
N LEU A 178 -2.08 -12.97 -0.62
CA LEU A 178 -1.26 -13.18 0.57
C LEU A 178 -1.37 -14.62 1.06
N ILE A 179 -2.57 -15.18 1.11
CA ILE A 179 -2.82 -16.57 1.52
C ILE A 179 -2.12 -17.53 0.58
N LEU A 180 -2.20 -17.33 -0.74
CA LEU A 180 -1.50 -18.15 -1.72
C LEU A 180 0.02 -18.10 -1.52
N ILE A 181 0.59 -16.91 -1.27
CA ILE A 181 2.02 -16.77 -0.99
C ILE A 181 2.41 -17.49 0.31
N VAL A 182 1.56 -17.45 1.34
CA VAL A 182 1.78 -18.17 2.60
C VAL A 182 1.74 -19.68 2.38
N ILE A 183 0.76 -20.20 1.63
CA ILE A 183 0.68 -21.63 1.30
C ILE A 183 1.92 -22.06 0.52
N VAL A 184 2.31 -21.30 -0.50
CA VAL A 184 3.54 -21.58 -1.26
C VAL A 184 4.78 -21.50 -0.38
N ALA A 185 4.82 -20.56 0.58
CA ALA A 185 5.93 -20.43 1.52
C ALA A 185 6.04 -21.62 2.48
N LEU A 186 4.95 -22.18 2.95
CA LEU A 186 4.92 -23.39 3.76
C LEU A 186 5.56 -24.59 3.02
N LEU A 187 5.30 -24.68 1.71
CA LEU A 187 5.74 -25.80 0.89
C LEU A 187 7.12 -25.60 0.25
N ARG A 188 7.41 -24.39 -0.23
CA ARG A 188 8.57 -24.08 -1.11
C ARG A 188 9.49 -22.98 -0.58
N GLY A 189 9.25 -22.46 0.62
CA GLY A 189 10.05 -21.39 1.20
C GLY A 189 9.83 -20.04 0.49
N ARG A 190 10.92 -19.33 0.19
CA ARG A 190 10.87 -17.99 -0.42
C ARG A 190 10.71 -18.02 -1.96
N ALA A 191 9.78 -18.85 -2.46
CA ALA A 191 9.58 -19.01 -3.89
C ALA A 191 9.12 -17.72 -4.58
N PHE A 192 8.24 -16.95 -3.96
CA PHE A 192 7.80 -15.65 -4.49
C PHE A 192 8.98 -14.68 -4.67
N CYS A 193 9.93 -14.65 -3.71
CA CYS A 193 11.10 -13.76 -3.80
C CYS A 193 12.00 -14.02 -5.02
N ALA A 194 11.90 -15.20 -5.63
CA ALA A 194 12.65 -15.54 -6.84
C ALA A 194 12.04 -14.93 -8.11
N TRP A 195 10.74 -14.61 -8.07
CA TRP A 195 9.97 -14.03 -9.19
C TRP A 195 9.55 -12.58 -8.94
N CYS A 196 9.63 -12.12 -7.69
CA CYS A 196 9.28 -10.75 -7.29
C CYS A 196 10.10 -9.72 -8.09
N PRO A 197 9.47 -8.71 -8.72
CA PRO A 197 10.18 -7.72 -9.53
C PRO A 197 11.26 -6.99 -8.73
N VAL A 198 10.96 -6.59 -7.49
CA VAL A 198 11.94 -5.98 -6.58
C VAL A 198 13.09 -6.97 -6.29
N GLY A 199 12.73 -8.24 -6.01
CA GLY A 199 13.70 -9.27 -5.71
C GLY A 199 14.65 -9.57 -6.88
N VAL A 200 14.14 -9.64 -8.10
CA VAL A 200 14.96 -9.88 -9.30
C VAL A 200 15.85 -8.67 -9.60
N THR A 201 15.31 -7.46 -9.53
CA THR A 201 16.08 -6.22 -9.74
C THR A 201 17.24 -6.11 -8.74
N LEU A 202 16.97 -6.20 -7.44
CA LEU A 202 18.02 -6.18 -6.41
C LEU A 202 18.99 -7.35 -6.55
N GLY A 203 18.52 -8.50 -7.06
CA GLY A 203 19.34 -9.67 -7.35
C GLY A 203 20.44 -9.38 -8.37
N LEU A 204 20.11 -8.65 -9.45
CA LEU A 204 21.09 -8.24 -10.47
C LEU A 204 22.24 -7.43 -9.85
N PHE A 205 21.92 -6.46 -8.99
CA PHE A 205 22.94 -5.67 -8.29
C PHE A 205 23.72 -6.49 -7.27
N SER A 206 23.05 -7.39 -6.53
CA SER A 206 23.68 -8.30 -5.57
C SER A 206 24.68 -9.27 -6.20
N SER A 207 24.55 -9.56 -7.49
CA SER A 207 25.53 -10.42 -8.20
C SER A 207 26.91 -9.78 -8.28
N ALA A 208 26.99 -8.45 -8.31
CA ALA A 208 28.21 -7.67 -8.34
C ALA A 208 28.74 -7.30 -6.95
N ALA A 209 28.00 -7.60 -5.87
CA ALA A 209 28.38 -7.22 -4.52
C ALA A 209 29.71 -7.88 -4.09
N PRO A 210 30.68 -7.11 -3.57
CA PRO A 210 31.94 -7.66 -3.06
C PRO A 210 31.74 -8.45 -1.78
N LEU A 211 30.70 -8.12 -1.00
CA LEU A 211 30.33 -8.85 0.21
C LEU A 211 29.19 -9.83 -0.09
N GLY A 212 29.24 -11.01 0.48
CA GLY A 212 28.16 -11.99 0.32
C GLY A 212 28.48 -13.34 0.88
N MET A 213 27.52 -14.27 0.71
CA MET A 213 27.70 -15.65 1.11
C MET A 213 28.66 -16.36 0.15
N LYS A 214 29.63 -17.09 0.71
CA LYS A 214 30.60 -17.89 -0.02
C LYS A 214 30.73 -19.29 0.59
N VAL A 215 31.18 -20.23 -0.22
CA VAL A 215 31.54 -21.59 0.20
C VAL A 215 33.04 -21.74 0.02
N SER A 216 33.74 -22.12 1.09
CA SER A 216 35.20 -22.34 1.05
C SER A 216 35.53 -23.68 0.41
N ALA A 217 36.81 -23.86 0.02
CA ALA A 217 37.32 -25.09 -0.54
C ALA A 217 37.18 -26.30 0.42
N THR A 218 37.17 -26.05 1.73
CA THR A 218 36.99 -27.04 2.81
C THR A 218 35.58 -27.65 2.88
N CYS A 219 34.69 -27.31 1.95
CA CYS A 219 33.33 -27.83 1.91
C CYS A 219 33.30 -29.32 1.60
N ALA A 220 32.67 -30.09 2.47
CA ALA A 220 32.51 -31.56 2.32
C ALA A 220 31.35 -31.95 1.37
N SER A 221 30.72 -31.02 0.67
CA SER A 221 29.58 -31.26 -0.25
C SER A 221 28.42 -32.06 0.34
N CYS A 222 28.20 -31.99 1.66
CA CYS A 222 27.19 -32.77 2.40
C CYS A 222 25.74 -32.43 2.13
N GLY A 223 25.43 -31.34 1.39
CA GLY A 223 24.08 -30.93 1.00
C GLY A 223 23.22 -30.30 2.09
N LEU A 224 23.62 -30.24 3.37
CA LEU A 224 22.81 -29.74 4.47
C LEU A 224 22.38 -28.26 4.29
N CYS A 225 23.29 -27.43 3.78
CA CYS A 225 23.01 -26.02 3.48
C CYS A 225 22.03 -25.87 2.32
N GLU A 226 22.08 -26.73 1.33
CA GLU A 226 21.19 -26.78 0.18
C GLU A 226 19.74 -27.08 0.61
N VAL A 227 19.56 -28.13 1.42
CA VAL A 227 18.25 -28.54 1.98
C VAL A 227 17.65 -27.45 2.89
N LYS A 228 18.49 -26.71 3.62
CA LYS A 228 18.04 -25.65 4.55
C LYS A 228 17.88 -24.28 3.89
N CYS A 229 18.22 -24.13 2.61
CA CYS A 229 18.11 -22.87 1.91
C CYS A 229 16.65 -22.57 1.49
N PRO A 230 15.98 -21.56 2.06
CA PRO A 230 14.60 -21.23 1.69
C PRO A 230 14.50 -20.65 0.27
N ALA A 231 15.59 -20.12 -0.29
CA ALA A 231 15.66 -19.57 -1.64
C ALA A 231 16.14 -20.59 -2.69
N GLY A 232 16.60 -21.79 -2.28
CA GLY A 232 17.09 -22.81 -3.19
C GLY A 232 18.28 -22.35 -4.06
N CYS A 233 19.15 -21.47 -3.53
CA CYS A 233 20.22 -20.82 -4.28
C CYS A 233 21.61 -21.43 -4.07
N ILE A 234 21.71 -22.57 -3.39
CA ILE A 234 22.99 -23.23 -3.05
C ILE A 234 23.13 -24.52 -3.85
N ASP A 235 24.20 -24.62 -4.60
CA ASP A 235 24.64 -25.87 -5.23
C ASP A 235 25.82 -26.43 -4.42
N SER A 236 25.54 -27.46 -3.64
CA SER A 236 26.55 -28.06 -2.76
C SER A 236 27.57 -28.88 -3.53
N LYS A 237 27.22 -29.42 -4.69
CA LYS A 237 28.12 -30.21 -5.57
C LYS A 237 29.11 -29.28 -6.27
N ALA A 238 28.60 -28.18 -6.87
CA ALA A 238 29.45 -27.18 -7.51
C ALA A 238 30.09 -26.19 -6.51
N LYS A 239 29.87 -26.37 -5.21
CA LYS A 239 30.36 -25.49 -4.12
C LYS A 239 30.08 -24.00 -4.38
N ARG A 240 28.91 -23.68 -4.94
CA ARG A 240 28.55 -22.35 -5.41
C ARG A 240 27.24 -21.89 -4.82
N ILE A 241 27.15 -20.56 -4.56
CA ILE A 241 25.94 -19.88 -4.14
C ILE A 241 25.53 -18.88 -5.21
N ASP A 242 24.29 -19.00 -5.69
CA ASP A 242 23.69 -18.02 -6.60
C ASP A 242 23.36 -16.74 -5.86
N SER A 243 24.17 -15.73 -6.06
CA SER A 243 24.07 -14.43 -5.39
C SER A 243 22.85 -13.64 -5.81
N GLU A 244 22.34 -13.84 -7.03
CA GLU A 244 21.12 -13.19 -7.50
C GLU A 244 19.89 -13.63 -6.72
N ARG A 245 19.86 -14.87 -6.22
CA ARG A 245 18.74 -15.42 -5.43
C ARG A 245 19.00 -15.43 -3.93
N CYS A 246 20.27 -15.30 -3.51
CA CYS A 246 20.61 -15.31 -2.10
C CYS A 246 20.02 -14.10 -1.37
N VAL A 247 19.16 -14.35 -0.38
CA VAL A 247 18.50 -13.32 0.43
C VAL A 247 19.21 -13.07 1.77
N LEU A 248 20.43 -13.52 1.95
CA LEU A 248 21.22 -13.34 3.17
C LEU A 248 20.48 -13.75 4.46
N CYS A 249 19.81 -14.91 4.43
CA CYS A 249 19.09 -15.42 5.60
C CYS A 249 19.99 -16.11 6.63
N PHE A 250 21.25 -16.35 6.31
CA PHE A 250 22.27 -17.04 7.14
C PHE A 250 21.90 -18.45 7.60
N SER A 251 20.84 -19.06 7.08
CA SER A 251 20.45 -20.43 7.45
C SER A 251 21.52 -21.48 7.09
N CYS A 252 22.30 -21.23 6.04
CA CYS A 252 23.39 -22.11 5.61
C CYS A 252 24.58 -22.09 6.58
N THR A 253 24.92 -20.97 7.18
CA THR A 253 26.01 -20.86 8.18
C THR A 253 25.66 -21.63 9.45
N ALA A 254 24.40 -21.56 9.88
CA ALA A 254 23.92 -22.18 11.11
C ALA A 254 23.90 -23.73 11.04
N VAL A 255 23.88 -24.33 9.82
CA VAL A 255 23.81 -25.80 9.64
C VAL A 255 25.09 -26.41 9.09
N CYS A 256 26.05 -25.57 8.65
CA CYS A 256 27.29 -26.04 8.09
C CYS A 256 28.20 -26.71 9.16
N PRO A 257 28.51 -28.02 9.07
CA PRO A 257 29.33 -28.69 10.09
C PRO A 257 30.80 -28.27 10.04
N THR A 258 31.29 -27.87 8.85
CA THR A 258 32.70 -27.48 8.62
C THR A 258 32.92 -25.98 8.72
N GLY A 259 31.85 -25.16 8.88
CA GLY A 259 31.94 -23.70 8.83
C GLY A 259 32.28 -23.13 7.45
N SER A 260 32.29 -23.96 6.42
CA SER A 260 32.67 -23.60 5.04
C SER A 260 31.71 -22.61 4.39
N ALA A 261 30.44 -22.56 4.82
CA ALA A 261 29.47 -21.55 4.37
C ALA A 261 29.57 -20.32 5.28
N ALA A 262 30.15 -19.22 4.77
CA ALA A 262 30.39 -18.00 5.54
C ALA A 262 30.04 -16.75 4.74
N TYR A 263 29.71 -15.66 5.45
CA TYR A 263 29.58 -14.33 4.86
C TYR A 263 30.92 -13.61 4.90
N GLY A 264 31.31 -12.99 3.82
CA GLY A 264 32.58 -12.27 3.76
C GLY A 264 32.88 -11.75 2.36
N VAL A 265 34.07 -11.20 2.21
CA VAL A 265 34.57 -10.69 0.94
C VAL A 265 34.68 -11.87 -0.04
N ARG A 266 34.01 -11.74 -1.20
CA ARG A 266 34.07 -12.74 -2.27
C ARG A 266 35.34 -12.66 -3.11
N GLY A 267 36.18 -11.67 -2.88
CA GLY A 267 37.35 -11.37 -3.70
C GLY A 267 36.96 -10.79 -5.08
N TRP A 268 37.41 -9.61 -5.41
CA TRP A 268 37.19 -9.05 -6.76
C TRP A 268 37.82 -9.91 -7.87
N ALA A 269 38.80 -10.73 -7.51
CA ALA A 269 39.48 -11.66 -8.41
C ALA A 269 38.70 -12.96 -8.67
N THR A 270 37.76 -13.35 -7.77
CA THR A 270 36.91 -14.54 -7.95
C THR A 270 35.57 -14.23 -8.61
N VAL A 271 35.22 -12.95 -8.80
CA VAL A 271 34.23 -12.55 -9.78
C VAL A 271 34.93 -12.72 -11.12
N SER A 272 34.86 -13.93 -11.70
CA SER A 272 35.47 -14.28 -12.98
C SER A 272 35.18 -13.13 -13.96
N GLY A 273 36.17 -12.77 -14.80
CA GLY A 273 36.00 -11.67 -15.78
C GLY A 273 34.75 -11.87 -16.63
N GLU A 274 34.26 -13.09 -16.72
CA GLU A 274 33.01 -13.49 -17.36
C GLU A 274 31.77 -13.03 -16.59
N ALA A 275 31.72 -13.17 -15.26
CA ALA A 275 30.61 -12.69 -14.44
C ALA A 275 30.53 -11.14 -14.45
N ARG A 276 31.68 -10.46 -14.47
CA ARG A 276 31.77 -9.00 -14.63
C ARG A 276 31.30 -8.56 -16.02
N ARG A 277 31.72 -9.25 -17.09
CA ARG A 277 31.23 -8.98 -18.46
C ARG A 277 29.73 -9.24 -18.59
N VAL A 278 29.22 -10.31 -18.00
CA VAL A 278 27.79 -10.63 -17.98
C VAL A 278 27.02 -9.58 -17.17
N PHE A 279 27.54 -9.14 -16.03
CA PHE A 279 26.94 -8.05 -15.26
C PHE A 279 26.92 -6.74 -16.04
N LEU A 280 28.06 -6.32 -16.61
CA LEU A 280 28.14 -5.09 -17.41
C LEU A 280 27.25 -5.14 -18.65
N LYS A 281 27.17 -6.28 -19.34
CA LYS A 281 26.22 -6.50 -20.45
C LYS A 281 24.77 -6.44 -20.00
N LYS A 282 24.41 -7.06 -18.86
CA LYS A 282 23.04 -7.03 -18.31
C LYS A 282 22.69 -5.65 -17.73
N ALA A 283 23.59 -5.03 -16.99
CA ALA A 283 23.41 -3.69 -16.44
C ALA A 283 23.35 -2.63 -17.56
N GLY A 284 24.22 -2.74 -18.57
CA GLY A 284 24.17 -1.87 -19.75
C GLY A 284 22.86 -2.01 -20.53
N LYS A 285 22.38 -3.23 -20.75
CA LYS A 285 21.07 -3.45 -21.38
C LYS A 285 19.91 -2.92 -20.50
N ALA A 286 19.95 -3.15 -19.19
CA ALA A 286 18.94 -2.63 -18.28
C ALA A 286 18.98 -1.09 -18.22
N SER A 287 20.17 -0.48 -18.18
CA SER A 287 20.34 0.99 -18.20
C SER A 287 19.89 1.59 -19.53
N LEU A 288 20.16 0.93 -20.66
CA LEU A 288 19.67 1.34 -21.98
C LEU A 288 18.13 1.27 -22.05
N VAL A 289 17.54 0.20 -21.57
CA VAL A 289 16.06 0.06 -21.53
C VAL A 289 15.45 1.07 -20.57
N CYS A 290 16.01 1.25 -19.37
CA CYS A 290 15.52 2.24 -18.40
C CYS A 290 15.77 3.68 -18.88
N GLY A 291 16.93 3.95 -19.49
CA GLY A 291 17.26 5.25 -20.07
C GLY A 291 16.39 5.60 -21.28
N ALA A 292 16.20 4.65 -22.19
CA ALA A 292 15.27 4.80 -23.32
C ALA A 292 13.82 4.99 -22.83
N ALA A 293 13.42 4.22 -21.83
CA ALA A 293 12.12 4.35 -21.19
C ALA A 293 11.93 5.70 -20.48
N TYR A 294 12.98 6.23 -19.84
CA TYR A 294 12.97 7.56 -19.22
C TYR A 294 12.92 8.69 -20.24
N LEU A 295 13.68 8.58 -21.32
CA LEU A 295 13.73 9.58 -22.40
C LEU A 295 12.48 9.56 -23.28
N LEU A 296 11.96 8.37 -23.58
CA LEU A 296 10.76 8.18 -24.39
C LEU A 296 9.47 8.25 -23.56
N GLY A 297 9.55 8.10 -22.24
CA GLY A 297 8.41 8.11 -21.33
C GLY A 297 7.52 9.36 -21.44
N PRO A 298 8.08 10.59 -21.51
CA PRO A 298 7.28 11.79 -21.74
C PRO A 298 6.60 11.82 -23.12
N SER A 299 7.29 11.36 -24.14
CA SER A 299 6.75 11.30 -25.51
C SER A 299 5.72 10.17 -25.68
N LEU A 300 5.96 9.02 -25.07
CA LEU A 300 5.00 7.89 -25.01
C LEU A 300 3.79 8.20 -24.14
N LYS A 301 3.91 9.03 -23.09
CA LYS A 301 2.77 9.54 -22.30
C LYS A 301 1.86 10.46 -23.11
N LEU A 302 2.35 11.09 -24.16
CA LEU A 302 1.53 11.83 -25.11
C LEU A 302 0.64 10.88 -25.95
N PHE A 303 1.13 9.65 -26.20
CA PHE A 303 0.37 8.59 -26.90
C PHE A 303 -0.48 7.74 -25.95
N SER A 304 -0.03 7.53 -24.74
CA SER A 304 -0.82 6.94 -23.67
C SER A 304 -1.54 8.04 -22.88
N ARG A 305 -2.39 8.83 -23.53
CA ARG A 305 -3.55 9.35 -22.81
C ARG A 305 -4.15 8.12 -22.14
N PRO A 306 -4.29 8.08 -20.79
CA PRO A 306 -5.10 7.05 -20.18
C PRO A 306 -6.42 7.14 -20.89
N SER A 307 -6.58 6.21 -21.82
CA SER A 307 -7.74 6.14 -22.67
C SER A 307 -8.95 6.20 -21.76
N ASN A 308 -9.95 6.88 -22.15
CA ASN A 308 -11.31 6.91 -21.59
C ASN A 308 -11.87 5.50 -21.25
N VAL A 309 -11.07 4.44 -21.37
CA VAL A 309 -11.42 3.05 -21.05
C VAL A 309 -11.78 2.89 -19.58
N ALA A 310 -11.13 3.59 -18.64
CA ALA A 310 -11.56 3.58 -17.24
C ALA A 310 -12.83 4.43 -17.00
N LEU A 311 -13.10 5.41 -17.87
CA LEU A 311 -14.36 6.17 -17.84
C LEU A 311 -15.44 5.52 -18.74
N ALA A 312 -15.04 4.84 -19.82
CA ALA A 312 -15.95 4.17 -20.73
C ALA A 312 -16.44 2.80 -20.23
N SER A 313 -15.76 2.22 -19.22
CA SER A 313 -16.24 1.00 -18.57
C SER A 313 -17.22 1.28 -17.42
N LEU A 314 -17.46 2.55 -17.07
CA LEU A 314 -18.56 2.90 -16.19
C LEU A 314 -19.82 2.85 -17.05
N SER A 315 -20.65 1.84 -16.84
CA SER A 315 -21.99 1.76 -17.42
C SER A 315 -22.74 3.06 -17.07
N GLU A 316 -23.51 3.58 -18.01
CA GLU A 316 -24.41 4.72 -17.76
C GLU A 316 -25.28 4.37 -16.54
N GLY A 317 -25.03 5.01 -15.38
CA GLY A 317 -25.72 4.75 -14.13
C GLY A 317 -24.81 4.36 -12.95
N GLU A 318 -23.54 4.05 -13.18
CA GLU A 318 -22.59 3.72 -12.11
C GLU A 318 -22.07 5.02 -11.46
N THR A 319 -22.31 5.19 -10.15
CA THR A 319 -21.87 6.38 -9.40
C THR A 319 -20.35 6.34 -9.26
N LEU A 320 -19.67 7.42 -9.64
CA LEU A 320 -18.22 7.59 -9.45
C LEU A 320 -17.86 7.43 -7.97
N PRO A 321 -16.74 6.78 -7.64
CA PRO A 321 -16.27 6.69 -6.26
C PRO A 321 -15.79 8.06 -5.76
N ILE A 322 -16.14 8.41 -4.53
CA ILE A 322 -15.64 9.63 -3.88
C ILE A 322 -14.18 9.41 -3.49
N LEU A 323 -13.28 10.19 -4.08
CA LEU A 323 -11.85 10.02 -3.90
C LEU A 323 -11.32 10.77 -2.66
N PRO A 324 -10.25 10.25 -2.00
CA PRO A 324 -9.61 10.95 -0.89
C PRO A 324 -9.08 12.35 -1.29
N PRO A 325 -9.03 13.31 -0.35
CA PRO A 325 -8.53 14.67 -0.63
C PRO A 325 -7.08 14.63 -1.13
N GLY A 326 -6.82 15.31 -2.26
CA GLY A 326 -5.54 15.31 -2.97
C GLY A 326 -5.44 14.27 -4.10
N ALA A 327 -6.46 13.45 -4.34
CA ALA A 327 -6.49 12.49 -5.45
C ALA A 327 -6.67 13.15 -6.82
N LYS A 328 -7.04 14.43 -6.87
CA LYS A 328 -7.31 15.26 -8.05
C LYS A 328 -8.50 14.74 -8.87
N ASN A 329 -8.32 13.69 -9.63
CA ASN A 329 -9.35 13.03 -10.45
C ASN A 329 -9.11 11.52 -10.53
N LEU A 330 -10.09 10.78 -11.03
CA LEU A 330 -10.03 9.31 -11.10
C LEU A 330 -8.84 8.80 -11.93
N ILE A 331 -8.54 9.46 -13.04
CA ILE A 331 -7.45 9.07 -13.95
C ILE A 331 -6.07 9.22 -13.25
N HIS A 332 -5.84 10.38 -12.60
CA HIS A 332 -4.62 10.59 -11.83
C HIS A 332 -4.48 9.57 -10.71
N TYR A 333 -5.59 9.31 -10.01
CA TYR A 333 -5.61 8.42 -8.87
C TYR A 333 -5.33 6.97 -9.25
N THR A 334 -6.11 6.41 -10.18
CA THR A 334 -5.97 5.01 -10.60
C THR A 334 -4.65 4.75 -11.33
N GLY A 335 -4.16 5.72 -12.11
CA GLY A 335 -2.88 5.63 -12.82
C GLY A 335 -1.65 5.61 -11.91
N ARG A 336 -1.79 5.94 -10.61
CA ARG A 336 -0.68 5.98 -9.64
C ARG A 336 -0.89 5.12 -8.41
N CYS A 337 -2.12 4.73 -8.12
CA CYS A 337 -2.43 3.94 -6.93
C CYS A 337 -1.96 2.49 -7.10
N ILE A 338 -1.08 2.04 -6.22
CA ILE A 338 -0.60 0.65 -6.15
C ILE A 338 -1.39 -0.19 -5.14
N ALA A 339 -2.51 0.31 -4.64
CA ALA A 339 -3.37 -0.38 -3.66
C ALA A 339 -2.60 -0.92 -2.44
N CYS A 340 -1.67 -0.14 -1.89
CA CYS A 340 -0.92 -0.51 -0.69
C CYS A 340 -1.73 -0.35 0.60
N HIS A 341 -2.93 0.23 0.53
CA HIS A 341 -3.87 0.45 1.64
C HIS A 341 -3.29 1.24 2.84
N ALA A 342 -2.18 1.96 2.66
CA ALA A 342 -1.64 2.83 3.70
C ALA A 342 -2.61 3.95 4.09
N CYS A 343 -3.33 4.54 3.11
CA CYS A 343 -4.37 5.54 3.37
C CYS A 343 -5.56 4.99 4.14
N VAL A 344 -5.94 3.72 3.90
CA VAL A 344 -6.97 3.02 4.68
C VAL A 344 -6.52 2.87 6.12
N ALA A 345 -5.28 2.41 6.33
CA ALA A 345 -4.71 2.21 7.65
C ALA A 345 -4.52 3.53 8.43
N SER A 346 -4.24 4.64 7.75
CA SER A 346 -3.99 5.93 8.39
C SER A 346 -5.23 6.77 8.65
N CYS A 347 -6.39 6.40 8.10
CA CYS A 347 -7.60 7.19 8.26
C CYS A 347 -8.17 7.08 9.68
N PRO A 348 -8.18 8.18 10.49
CA PRO A 348 -8.69 8.13 11.85
C PRO A 348 -10.21 7.97 11.90
N ALA A 349 -10.93 8.46 10.88
CA ALA A 349 -12.38 8.33 10.77
C ALA A 349 -12.84 7.01 10.16
N ASN A 350 -11.93 6.14 9.72
CA ASN A 350 -12.18 4.84 9.08
C ASN A 350 -13.11 4.89 7.85
N ILE A 351 -13.25 6.05 7.19
CA ILE A 351 -14.10 6.22 6.02
C ILE A 351 -13.44 5.86 4.68
N ILE A 352 -12.14 5.55 4.68
CA ILE A 352 -11.46 5.08 3.47
C ILE A 352 -11.54 3.57 3.43
N THR A 353 -12.25 3.04 2.44
CA THR A 353 -12.46 1.61 2.24
C THR A 353 -12.07 1.19 0.82
N ALA A 354 -12.03 -0.10 0.56
CA ALA A 354 -11.80 -0.67 -0.77
C ALA A 354 -12.91 -1.67 -1.11
N LYS A 355 -14.16 -1.32 -0.82
CA LYS A 355 -15.34 -2.20 -1.01
C LYS A 355 -15.50 -2.66 -2.46
N ASP A 356 -15.15 -1.82 -3.43
CA ASP A 356 -15.30 -2.12 -4.86
C ASP A 356 -14.06 -2.82 -5.45
N GLY A 357 -13.22 -3.38 -4.61
CA GLY A 357 -12.13 -4.26 -4.99
C GLY A 357 -10.74 -3.74 -4.69
N VAL A 358 -10.11 -2.92 -5.55
CA VAL A 358 -8.66 -2.70 -5.48
C VAL A 358 -8.28 -1.32 -4.95
N HIS A 359 -8.95 -0.28 -5.44
CA HIS A 359 -8.57 1.10 -5.16
C HIS A 359 -9.37 1.68 -3.97
N PRO A 360 -8.70 2.18 -2.91
CA PRO A 360 -9.38 2.81 -1.79
C PRO A 360 -10.16 4.07 -2.19
N HIS A 361 -11.36 4.24 -1.66
CA HIS A 361 -12.23 5.39 -1.85
C HIS A 361 -12.92 5.77 -0.53
N LEU A 362 -13.56 6.93 -0.49
CA LEU A 362 -14.32 7.39 0.67
C LEU A 362 -15.71 6.74 0.65
N ASP A 363 -16.09 6.13 1.76
CA ASP A 363 -17.39 5.53 1.99
C ASP A 363 -18.06 6.19 3.18
N TYR A 364 -19.17 6.84 2.93
CA TYR A 364 -19.98 7.55 3.92
C TYR A 364 -21.22 6.76 4.36
N SER A 365 -21.31 5.48 4.02
CA SER A 365 -22.44 4.61 4.40
C SER A 365 -22.38 4.09 5.84
N GLY A 366 -21.32 4.43 6.60
CA GLY A 366 -21.13 4.00 7.99
C GLY A 366 -21.95 4.78 9.02
N ASP A 367 -21.66 4.53 10.31
CA ASP A 367 -22.30 5.17 11.46
C ASP A 367 -22.14 6.69 11.49
N ALA A 368 -22.83 7.36 12.39
CA ALA A 368 -22.92 8.81 12.54
C ALA A 368 -21.56 9.57 12.64
N THR A 369 -20.46 8.85 12.94
CA THR A 369 -19.10 9.41 13.01
C THR A 369 -18.36 9.43 11.67
N ALA A 370 -18.97 8.94 10.60
CA ALA A 370 -18.33 8.77 9.30
C ALA A 370 -18.23 10.08 8.50
N ALA A 371 -17.30 10.96 8.89
CA ALA A 371 -17.00 12.20 8.19
C ALA A 371 -15.48 12.38 8.00
N CYS A 372 -15.08 13.03 6.89
CA CYS A 372 -13.69 13.40 6.68
C CYS A 372 -13.31 14.57 7.59
N GLN A 373 -12.40 14.36 8.52
CA GLN A 373 -11.98 15.38 9.48
C GLN A 373 -11.37 16.60 8.79
N PHE A 374 -11.81 17.80 9.19
CA PHE A 374 -11.48 19.07 8.55
C PHE A 374 -9.98 19.38 8.46
N ASN A 375 -9.24 19.11 9.56
CA ASN A 375 -7.80 19.40 9.67
C ASN A 375 -6.90 18.20 9.33
N CYS A 376 -7.48 17.06 8.96
CA CYS A 376 -6.73 15.83 8.74
C CYS A 376 -6.15 15.76 7.33
N ILE A 377 -4.84 15.50 7.23
CA ILE A 377 -4.09 15.31 5.97
C ILE A 377 -3.44 13.93 5.86
N GLU A 378 -3.80 12.99 6.72
CA GLU A 378 -3.08 11.74 6.92
C GLU A 378 -3.00 10.85 5.67
N CYS A 379 -4.11 10.67 4.95
CA CYS A 379 -4.13 9.89 3.72
C CYS A 379 -3.17 10.47 2.66
N SER A 380 -3.03 11.79 2.58
CA SER A 380 -2.10 12.47 1.67
C SER A 380 -0.64 12.38 2.14
N SER A 381 -0.43 12.36 3.47
CA SER A 381 0.91 12.29 4.07
C SER A 381 1.56 10.92 3.90
N VAL A 382 0.78 9.83 3.95
CA VAL A 382 1.29 8.45 3.86
C VAL A 382 1.40 7.92 2.43
N CYS A 383 0.73 8.53 1.45
CA CYS A 383 0.70 8.02 0.08
C CYS A 383 2.10 8.03 -0.56
N PRO A 384 2.70 6.85 -0.88
CA PRO A 384 4.06 6.79 -1.38
C PRO A 384 4.18 7.17 -2.86
N THR A 385 3.13 6.92 -3.65
CA THR A 385 3.13 7.11 -5.12
C THR A 385 2.60 8.47 -5.54
N LYS A 386 2.16 9.31 -4.59
CA LYS A 386 1.45 10.56 -4.85
C LYS A 386 0.17 10.39 -5.69
N ALA A 387 -0.45 9.21 -5.64
CA ALA A 387 -1.82 9.02 -6.11
C ALA A 387 -2.77 9.95 -5.36
N ILE A 388 -2.52 10.12 -4.05
CA ILE A 388 -3.04 11.19 -3.23
C ILE A 388 -1.90 12.19 -3.04
N THR A 389 -1.99 13.36 -3.68
CA THR A 389 -0.99 14.42 -3.57
C THR A 389 -1.00 14.98 -2.15
N ARG A 390 0.19 15.20 -1.60
CA ARG A 390 0.30 15.78 -0.26
C ARG A 390 -0.28 17.20 -0.26
N LEU A 391 -1.20 17.43 0.64
CA LEU A 391 -1.82 18.72 0.88
C LEU A 391 -1.26 19.33 2.18
N SER A 392 -1.21 20.65 2.24
CA SER A 392 -1.15 21.38 3.50
C SER A 392 -2.52 21.33 4.20
N VAL A 393 -2.58 21.66 5.48
CA VAL A 393 -3.85 21.72 6.21
C VAL A 393 -4.77 22.77 5.59
N GLU A 394 -4.22 23.90 5.15
CA GLU A 394 -4.98 24.99 4.51
C GLU A 394 -5.56 24.56 3.15
N GLU A 395 -4.75 23.92 2.31
CA GLU A 395 -5.23 23.35 1.04
C GLU A 395 -6.32 22.31 1.27
N LYS A 396 -6.16 21.43 2.30
CA LYS A 396 -7.17 20.43 2.65
C LYS A 396 -8.49 21.05 3.06
N ARG A 397 -8.47 22.13 3.86
CA ARG A 397 -9.66 22.86 4.29
C ARG A 397 -10.46 23.46 3.14
N ARG A 398 -9.83 23.67 2.00
CA ARG A 398 -10.41 24.25 0.79
C ARG A 398 -10.62 23.24 -0.33
N THR A 399 -10.15 22.00 -0.19
CA THR A 399 -10.27 20.99 -1.25
C THR A 399 -11.66 20.38 -1.27
N ARG A 400 -12.40 20.58 -2.36
CA ARG A 400 -13.69 19.93 -2.60
C ARG A 400 -13.49 18.49 -3.02
N ILE A 401 -13.96 17.54 -2.21
CA ILE A 401 -13.83 16.11 -2.44
C ILE A 401 -15.13 15.46 -2.91
N ALA A 402 -16.27 16.07 -2.60
CA ALA A 402 -17.59 15.63 -3.03
C ALA A 402 -18.53 16.84 -3.13
N LEU A 403 -19.66 16.64 -3.81
CA LEU A 403 -20.79 17.55 -3.81
C LEU A 403 -21.86 17.04 -2.86
N SER A 404 -22.36 17.90 -1.99
CA SER A 404 -23.48 17.61 -1.10
C SER A 404 -24.77 18.11 -1.74
N THR A 405 -25.82 17.31 -1.68
CA THR A 405 -27.17 17.72 -2.10
C THR A 405 -28.09 17.59 -0.90
N LEU A 406 -28.81 18.67 -0.59
CA LEU A 406 -29.84 18.72 0.45
C LEU A 406 -31.21 18.42 -0.16
N TYR A 407 -31.88 17.42 0.37
CA TYR A 407 -33.28 17.09 0.08
C TYR A 407 -34.14 17.57 1.25
N PHE A 408 -34.63 18.79 1.19
CA PHE A 408 -35.39 19.40 2.28
C PHE A 408 -36.66 18.63 2.64
N GLU A 409 -37.30 17.98 1.68
CA GLU A 409 -38.47 17.11 1.87
C GLU A 409 -38.22 15.92 2.81
N ARG A 410 -36.95 15.58 3.05
CA ARG A 410 -36.53 14.53 4.00
C ARG A 410 -36.12 15.09 5.35
N CYS A 411 -35.98 16.43 5.46
CA CYS A 411 -35.48 17.08 6.66
C CYS A 411 -36.54 16.95 7.79
N VAL A 412 -36.08 16.65 9.02
CA VAL A 412 -36.98 16.55 10.18
C VAL A 412 -37.77 17.83 10.46
N VAL A 413 -37.18 18.98 10.10
CA VAL A 413 -37.89 20.27 10.19
C VAL A 413 -39.16 20.28 9.32
N LYS A 414 -39.06 19.69 8.10
CA LYS A 414 -40.20 19.59 7.18
C LYS A 414 -41.12 18.40 7.51
N THR A 415 -40.55 17.25 7.86
CA THR A 415 -41.34 16.00 8.01
C THR A 415 -41.98 15.85 9.38
N ARG A 416 -41.33 16.39 10.45
CA ARG A 416 -41.78 16.23 11.84
C ARG A 416 -42.14 17.57 12.50
N HIS A 417 -41.86 18.69 11.83
CA HIS A 417 -42.02 20.06 12.37
C HIS A 417 -41.23 20.26 13.69
N GLU A 418 -40.05 19.61 13.79
CA GLU A 418 -39.18 19.67 14.95
C GLU A 418 -37.99 20.61 14.65
N SER A 419 -37.62 21.46 15.64
CA SER A 419 -36.42 22.29 15.52
C SER A 419 -35.18 21.42 15.42
N CYS A 420 -34.34 21.61 14.39
CA CYS A 420 -33.11 20.90 14.19
C CYS A 420 -32.07 21.79 13.51
N GLY A 421 -30.85 21.83 14.06
CA GLY A 421 -29.70 22.60 13.53
C GLY A 421 -28.45 21.76 13.33
N ALA A 422 -28.51 20.42 13.58
CA ALA A 422 -27.36 19.52 13.66
C ALA A 422 -26.40 19.61 12.46
N CYS A 423 -26.92 19.80 11.25
CA CYS A 423 -26.09 19.86 10.03
C CYS A 423 -25.29 21.17 9.93
N ALA A 424 -25.85 22.28 10.39
CA ALA A 424 -25.20 23.59 10.40
C ALA A 424 -24.16 23.69 11.51
N GLU A 425 -24.45 23.15 12.71
CA GLU A 425 -23.52 23.11 13.85
C GLU A 425 -22.23 22.34 13.56
N VAL A 426 -22.31 21.24 12.82
CA VAL A 426 -21.14 20.43 12.49
C VAL A 426 -20.42 20.86 11.21
N CYS A 427 -20.95 21.84 10.47
CA CYS A 427 -20.37 22.28 9.21
C CYS A 427 -19.09 23.10 9.44
N PRO A 428 -17.89 22.58 9.15
CA PRO A 428 -16.64 23.27 9.50
C PRO A 428 -16.33 24.46 8.60
N THR A 429 -17.03 24.61 7.49
CA THR A 429 -16.81 25.68 6.50
C THR A 429 -17.93 26.73 6.51
N GLY A 430 -19.00 26.52 7.30
CA GLY A 430 -20.16 27.39 7.29
C GLY A 430 -20.98 27.36 5.98
N ALA A 431 -20.81 26.26 5.18
CA ALA A 431 -21.61 26.06 3.96
C ALA A 431 -23.09 25.81 4.23
N LEU A 432 -23.44 25.52 5.47
CA LEU A 432 -24.83 25.36 5.93
C LEU A 432 -25.12 26.42 6.97
N THR A 433 -26.16 27.20 6.74
CA THR A 433 -26.69 28.24 7.65
C THR A 433 -28.15 27.96 7.91
N MET A 434 -28.62 28.36 9.09
CA MET A 434 -30.03 28.22 9.48
C MET A 434 -30.77 29.54 9.22
N VAL A 435 -31.86 29.47 8.49
CA VAL A 435 -32.75 30.63 8.23
C VAL A 435 -34.13 30.37 8.79
N ALA A 436 -34.86 31.42 9.08
CA ALA A 436 -36.22 31.31 9.55
C ALA A 436 -37.10 30.57 8.53
N TYR A 437 -37.91 29.67 9.02
CA TYR A 437 -38.86 28.88 8.26
C TYR A 437 -40.21 28.90 8.95
N SER A 438 -41.26 29.23 8.23
CA SER A 438 -42.62 29.21 8.76
C SER A 438 -43.57 28.62 7.73
N GLU A 439 -44.50 27.79 8.21
CA GLU A 439 -45.65 27.32 7.46
C GLU A 439 -46.94 27.70 8.20
N PRO A 440 -48.08 27.82 7.51
CA PRO A 440 -49.35 28.12 8.16
C PRO A 440 -49.69 27.09 9.26
N GLY A 441 -49.85 27.55 10.49
CA GLY A 441 -50.17 26.70 11.63
C GLY A 441 -48.98 26.06 12.35
N ILE A 442 -47.73 26.32 11.94
CA ILE A 442 -46.52 25.79 12.54
C ILE A 442 -45.75 26.94 13.23
N PRO A 443 -45.21 26.73 14.46
CA PRO A 443 -44.37 27.69 15.13
C PRO A 443 -43.11 28.01 14.32
N PHE A 444 -42.51 29.18 14.58
CA PHE A 444 -41.25 29.60 13.95
C PHE A 444 -40.16 28.51 14.11
N LEU A 445 -39.79 27.90 13.00
CA LEU A 445 -38.71 26.93 12.89
C LEU A 445 -37.56 27.55 12.12
N THR A 446 -36.43 26.88 12.11
CA THR A 446 -35.31 27.23 11.26
C THR A 446 -35.00 26.07 10.32
N MET A 447 -34.69 26.38 9.06
CA MET A 447 -34.33 25.41 8.06
C MET A 447 -32.88 25.62 7.58
N PRO A 448 -32.17 24.53 7.20
CA PRO A 448 -30.84 24.70 6.64
C PRO A 448 -30.88 25.20 5.20
N ILE A 449 -30.08 26.21 4.90
CA ILE A 449 -29.74 26.60 3.52
C ILE A 449 -28.31 26.16 3.22
N TYR A 450 -28.09 25.63 2.02
CA TYR A 450 -26.83 25.10 1.55
C TYR A 450 -26.19 26.03 0.50
N ASP A 451 -24.96 26.47 0.76
CA ASP A 451 -24.12 27.20 -0.18
C ASP A 451 -22.96 26.35 -0.66
N GLU A 452 -23.04 25.93 -1.94
CA GLU A 452 -22.04 25.08 -2.56
C GLU A 452 -20.65 25.72 -2.61
N ARG A 453 -20.52 27.03 -2.67
CA ARG A 453 -19.24 27.76 -2.80
C ARG A 453 -18.27 27.42 -1.67
N TYR A 454 -18.80 27.21 -0.46
CA TYR A 454 -18.03 26.93 0.76
C TYR A 454 -17.92 25.43 1.05
N CYS A 455 -18.72 24.58 0.41
CA CYS A 455 -18.76 23.15 0.71
C CYS A 455 -17.56 22.40 0.18
N ILE A 456 -16.89 21.66 1.05
CA ILE A 456 -15.78 20.76 0.71
C ILE A 456 -16.20 19.29 0.54
N GLY A 457 -17.46 18.93 0.82
CA GLY A 457 -17.96 17.55 0.72
C GLY A 457 -17.42 16.60 1.79
N CYS A 458 -17.14 17.09 3.00
CA CYS A 458 -16.56 16.29 4.08
C CYS A 458 -17.50 15.23 4.68
N GLY A 459 -18.81 15.34 4.45
CA GLY A 459 -19.82 14.40 4.93
C GLY A 459 -20.28 14.61 6.37
N ALA A 460 -19.86 15.68 7.06
CA ALA A 460 -20.26 15.94 8.44
C ALA A 460 -21.79 16.13 8.58
N CYS A 461 -22.39 16.88 7.65
CA CYS A 461 -23.85 17.08 7.61
C CYS A 461 -24.62 15.77 7.38
N LEU A 462 -24.08 14.86 6.54
CA LEU A 462 -24.68 13.54 6.31
C LEU A 462 -24.60 12.67 7.57
N ALA A 463 -23.43 12.68 8.23
CA ALA A 463 -23.18 11.88 9.43
C ALA A 463 -24.05 12.31 10.62
N SER A 464 -24.30 13.62 10.78
CA SER A 464 -25.08 14.17 11.90
C SER A 464 -26.59 14.24 11.64
N CYS A 465 -27.04 13.94 10.41
CA CYS A 465 -28.45 14.05 10.05
C CYS A 465 -29.30 12.95 10.73
N PRO A 466 -30.32 13.32 11.57
CA PRO A 466 -31.18 12.35 12.24
C PRO A 466 -32.34 11.84 11.37
N ALA A 467 -32.51 12.40 10.15
CA ALA A 467 -33.59 11.99 9.26
C ALA A 467 -33.36 10.58 8.68
N GLU A 468 -34.42 9.78 8.51
CA GLU A 468 -34.42 8.50 7.83
C GLU A 468 -35.52 8.49 6.75
N PRO A 469 -35.16 8.41 5.45
CA PRO A 469 -33.78 8.46 4.91
C PRO A 469 -33.13 9.84 5.12
N ARG A 470 -31.79 9.88 5.24
CA ARG A 470 -31.02 11.11 5.50
C ARG A 470 -31.33 12.18 4.47
N ALA A 471 -31.40 13.44 4.93
CA ALA A 471 -31.71 14.60 4.08
C ALA A 471 -30.55 15.01 3.17
N PHE A 472 -29.34 14.48 3.39
CA PHE A 472 -28.18 14.77 2.57
C PHE A 472 -27.74 13.56 1.78
N THR A 473 -27.23 13.78 0.56
CA THR A 473 -26.48 12.81 -0.21
C THR A 473 -25.16 13.42 -0.68
N LEU A 474 -24.16 12.57 -0.90
CA LEU A 474 -22.86 13.00 -1.41
C LEU A 474 -22.62 12.34 -2.78
N ALA A 475 -22.24 13.16 -3.75
CA ALA A 475 -21.85 12.70 -5.07
C ALA A 475 -20.36 13.00 -5.33
N ALA A 476 -19.70 12.12 -6.08
CA ALA A 476 -18.31 12.32 -6.46
C ALA A 476 -18.16 13.51 -7.41
N VAL A 477 -17.04 14.23 -7.28
CA VAL A 477 -16.64 15.26 -8.24
C VAL A 477 -15.74 14.63 -9.32
N LYS A 478 -15.89 15.08 -10.56
CA LYS A 478 -15.01 14.63 -11.66
C LYS A 478 -13.56 15.05 -11.43
N GLU A 479 -13.35 16.26 -10.91
CA GLU A 479 -12.06 16.80 -10.55
C GLU A 479 -12.16 17.59 -9.24
N GLN A 480 -11.19 17.38 -8.34
CA GLN A 480 -11.12 18.11 -7.08
C GLN A 480 -10.67 19.56 -7.34
N SER A 481 -11.41 20.50 -6.83
CA SER A 481 -11.16 21.94 -6.95
C SER A 481 -10.98 22.57 -5.57
N LEU A 482 -10.50 23.80 -5.54
CA LEU A 482 -10.46 24.58 -4.30
C LEU A 482 -11.75 25.40 -4.18
N THR A 483 -12.34 25.37 -3.00
CA THR A 483 -13.47 26.23 -2.62
C THR A 483 -12.99 27.63 -2.25
N VAL A 484 -13.90 28.55 -2.09
CA VAL A 484 -13.61 29.95 -1.62
C VAL A 484 -12.97 29.94 -0.23
N GLY A 485 -13.22 28.91 0.57
CA GLY A 485 -12.74 28.77 1.94
C GLY A 485 -13.88 28.64 2.93
N SER A 486 -13.66 29.01 4.18
CA SER A 486 -14.74 29.09 5.17
C SER A 486 -15.51 30.37 5.00
N ARG A 487 -16.82 30.33 5.23
CA ARG A 487 -17.70 31.52 5.20
C ARG A 487 -17.26 32.53 6.26
N PRO A 488 -17.08 33.81 5.93
CA PRO A 488 -16.83 34.85 6.92
C PRO A 488 -17.97 34.95 7.93
N LEU A 489 -17.63 35.17 9.19
CA LEU A 489 -18.66 35.34 10.26
C LEU A 489 -19.60 36.54 10.01
N GLU A 490 -19.09 37.57 9.32
CA GLU A 490 -19.86 38.75 8.97
C GLU A 490 -20.96 38.44 7.95
N GLU A 491 -20.70 37.64 6.92
CA GLU A 491 -21.72 37.22 5.95
C GLU A 491 -22.81 36.31 6.56
N ALA A 492 -22.48 35.57 7.62
CA ALA A 492 -23.44 34.74 8.34
C ALA A 492 -24.45 35.60 9.17
N GLY A 493 -24.08 36.84 9.53
CA GLY A 493 -24.93 37.77 10.28
C GLY A 493 -25.87 38.58 9.40
N ASP A 494 -25.47 38.90 8.16
CA ASP A 494 -26.26 39.77 7.28
C ASP A 494 -27.44 39.06 6.61
N GLU A 495 -27.36 37.76 6.36
CA GLU A 495 -28.52 36.97 5.88
C GLU A 495 -29.60 36.76 6.96
N LEU A 496 -29.28 36.98 8.23
CA LEU A 496 -30.25 37.02 9.33
C LEU A 496 -30.96 38.38 9.44
N ARG A 497 -30.43 39.41 8.79
CA ARG A 497 -31.13 40.65 8.53
C ARG A 497 -31.97 40.48 7.25
N VAL A 498 -33.11 39.79 7.36
CA VAL A 498 -34.22 40.04 6.46
C VAL A 498 -34.47 41.54 6.53
N GLU A 499 -34.24 42.24 5.42
CA GLU A 499 -34.69 43.63 5.29
C GLU A 499 -36.15 43.67 5.75
N ASN A 500 -36.40 44.40 6.81
CA ASN A 500 -37.73 44.82 7.22
C ASN A 500 -38.24 45.83 6.16
N THR A 501 -38.37 45.37 4.91
CA THR A 501 -39.25 46.02 3.94
C THR A 501 -40.65 45.63 4.36
N GLY A 502 -41.35 46.61 4.93
CA GLY A 502 -42.65 46.48 5.58
C GLY A 502 -43.81 46.07 4.70
N ASP A 503 -43.69 44.93 4.02
CA ASP A 503 -44.76 44.25 3.28
C ASP A 503 -44.75 42.77 3.66
N PHE A 504 -45.23 42.49 4.89
CA PHE A 504 -45.82 41.20 5.18
C PHE A 504 -47.27 41.24 4.71
N PRO A 505 -47.66 40.53 3.68
CA PRO A 505 -49.07 40.25 3.46
C PRO A 505 -49.51 39.27 4.54
N PHE A 506 -50.30 39.76 5.46
CA PHE A 506 -51.14 38.91 6.31
C PHE A 506 -52.20 38.18 5.47
#